data_9e77a370c74109e431f8b3891b078438
#
_entry.id   9e77a370c74109e431f8b3891b078438
#
_cell.length_a   1.000
_cell.length_b   1.000
_cell.length_c   1.000
_cell.angle_alpha   90.00
_cell.angle_beta   90.00
_cell.angle_gamma   90.00
#
_symmetry.space_group_name_H-M   'P 1'
#
loop_
_entity.id
_entity.type
_entity.pdbx_description
1 polymer ?
#
loop_
_entity_poly.entity_id
_entity_poly.type
_entity_poly.pdbx_seq_one_letter_code
_entity_poly.pdbx_strand_id
1 'polypeptide(L)'
;MLRRLLAYARQRLGLEDLLERHVHDPRRRPRITGGTVARSVLVMLWARLGSFNAVEQTQPSRFWRGYLGGALPSADTLGRVCQVLDLEELRMILHAVYTQLKRGKALQPPAHGLMLAVLDGHESHATFRRRCPGCLQRTIRTAQGDRVQYYHRYVTLSLVAPKLRLLLDAEPLQAGEDEVAAALRLFDRVVVRYPRAFDVVGADALYARAPFFNHVTAAGKDVIAVLKQGRRDLWQDAHSLWEQAAPQPVLRGSRRCECWDLTGFTTWPQCRVPVRVVRSCETWSVRRQLDGQPETQHSEWVWATTLRPTRATTATVVGLGHSRWDIENQGFNRTGQSRAWQPRVSAQRRGHPGDVAPDPAGRRGVCGILHPRSEAGAPRGR
;
A
#
# COMPACT_ATOMS: atom_id res chain seq x y z
N MET A 1 4.55 -5.87 -25.33
CA MET A 1 3.87 -5.21 -24.20
C MET A 1 4.73 -4.11 -23.58
N LEU A 2 5.95 -4.39 -23.08
CA LEU A 2 6.83 -3.41 -22.41
C LEU A 2 7.07 -2.12 -23.25
N ARG A 3 7.42 -2.24 -24.53
CA ARG A 3 7.64 -1.07 -25.41
C ARG A 3 6.42 -0.15 -25.51
N ARG A 4 5.20 -0.69 -25.56
CA ARG A 4 3.96 0.11 -25.58
C ARG A 4 3.74 0.83 -24.27
N LEU A 5 4.04 0.18 -23.12
CA LEU A 5 3.94 0.77 -21.81
C LEU A 5 4.94 1.92 -21.63
N LEU A 6 6.19 1.73 -22.03
CA LEU A 6 7.23 2.78 -22.01
C LEU A 6 6.87 3.96 -22.93
N ALA A 7 6.36 3.68 -24.16
CA ALA A 7 5.91 4.72 -25.06
C ALA A 7 4.75 5.54 -24.45
N TYR A 8 3.77 4.86 -23.82
CA TYR A 8 2.67 5.53 -23.12
C TYR A 8 3.18 6.42 -21.98
N ALA A 9 4.05 5.89 -21.13
CA ALA A 9 4.61 6.63 -20.00
C ALA A 9 5.40 7.88 -20.45
N ARG A 10 6.17 7.76 -21.54
CA ARG A 10 6.88 8.88 -22.13
C ARG A 10 5.92 9.91 -22.74
N GLN A 11 4.99 9.46 -23.61
CA GLN A 11 4.16 10.37 -24.40
C GLN A 11 3.01 10.99 -23.60
N ARG A 12 2.41 10.24 -22.65
CA ARG A 12 1.22 10.67 -21.92
C ARG A 12 1.53 11.19 -20.52
N LEU A 13 2.55 10.65 -19.86
CA LEU A 13 2.91 11.05 -18.51
C LEU A 13 4.18 11.91 -18.46
N GLY A 14 4.95 12.00 -19.56
CA GLY A 14 6.25 12.68 -19.57
C GLY A 14 7.24 12.07 -18.56
N LEU A 15 7.09 10.77 -18.23
CA LEU A 15 7.76 10.17 -17.08
C LEU A 15 9.28 10.15 -17.24
N GLU A 16 9.80 9.95 -18.45
CA GLU A 16 11.25 9.98 -18.69
C GLU A 16 11.83 11.37 -18.42
N ASP A 17 11.17 12.43 -18.88
CA ASP A 17 11.60 13.82 -18.65
C ASP A 17 11.48 14.21 -17.18
N LEU A 18 10.46 13.68 -16.46
CA LEU A 18 10.31 13.88 -15.03
C LEU A 18 11.45 13.20 -14.26
N LEU A 19 11.84 11.98 -14.64
CA LEU A 19 12.96 11.28 -14.02
C LEU A 19 14.29 12.00 -14.27
N GLU A 20 14.54 12.49 -15.49
CA GLU A 20 15.76 13.24 -15.79
C GLU A 20 15.83 14.59 -15.06
N ARG A 21 14.70 15.28 -14.89
CA ARG A 21 14.66 16.61 -14.23
C ARG A 21 14.71 16.53 -12.72
N HIS A 22 14.12 15.52 -12.10
CA HIS A 22 13.93 15.47 -10.66
C HIS A 22 14.83 14.47 -9.96
N VAL A 23 15.42 13.49 -10.66
CA VAL A 23 16.32 12.54 -10.01
C VAL A 23 17.75 13.08 -10.09
N HIS A 24 18.18 13.78 -9.05
CA HIS A 24 19.54 14.26 -8.95
C HIS A 24 20.48 13.19 -8.39
N ASP A 25 21.64 13.12 -8.96
CA ASP A 25 22.69 12.20 -8.54
C ASP A 25 23.73 12.97 -7.71
N PRO A 26 23.80 12.74 -6.40
CA PRO A 26 24.74 13.47 -5.54
C PRO A 26 26.21 13.05 -5.75
N ARG A 27 26.46 12.05 -6.59
CA ARG A 27 27.83 11.61 -6.89
C ARG A 27 28.60 12.67 -7.68
N ARG A 28 29.86 12.84 -7.34
CA ARG A 28 30.73 13.78 -8.05
C ARG A 28 31.06 13.26 -9.46
N ARG A 29 30.69 13.99 -10.52
CA ARG A 29 30.92 13.68 -11.94
C ARG A 29 30.52 12.26 -12.35
N PRO A 30 29.24 11.89 -12.21
CA PRO A 30 28.77 10.56 -12.57
C PRO A 30 28.89 10.36 -14.10
N ARG A 31 29.47 9.24 -14.54
CA ARG A 31 29.49 8.84 -15.97
C ARG A 31 28.09 8.44 -16.47
N ILE A 32 27.22 7.98 -15.57
CA ILE A 32 25.84 7.57 -15.81
C ILE A 32 24.98 8.44 -14.92
N THR A 33 24.02 9.16 -15.50
CA THR A 33 23.14 10.09 -14.79
C THR A 33 22.18 9.37 -13.84
N GLY A 34 21.68 10.06 -12.80
CA GLY A 34 20.63 9.57 -11.93
C GLY A 34 19.36 9.22 -12.71
N GLY A 35 18.98 10.03 -13.69
CA GLY A 35 17.85 9.77 -14.57
C GLY A 35 17.99 8.48 -15.37
N THR A 36 19.18 8.18 -15.90
CA THR A 36 19.47 6.90 -16.59
C THR A 36 19.31 5.71 -15.64
N VAL A 37 19.78 5.83 -14.39
CA VAL A 37 19.59 4.81 -13.37
C VAL A 37 18.11 4.63 -13.07
N ALA A 38 17.38 5.72 -12.83
CA ALA A 38 15.95 5.68 -12.54
C ALA A 38 15.13 5.05 -13.68
N ARG A 39 15.44 5.36 -14.94
CA ARG A 39 14.83 4.71 -16.12
C ARG A 39 15.14 3.21 -16.16
N SER A 40 16.36 2.81 -15.81
CA SER A 40 16.74 1.39 -15.76
C SER A 40 15.95 0.64 -14.68
N VAL A 41 15.79 1.24 -13.48
CA VAL A 41 14.96 0.70 -12.39
C VAL A 41 13.48 0.64 -12.80
N LEU A 42 12.96 1.64 -13.49
CA LEU A 42 11.60 1.64 -14.00
C LEU A 42 11.34 0.45 -14.95
N VAL A 43 12.27 0.20 -15.87
CA VAL A 43 12.20 -0.99 -16.76
C VAL A 43 12.29 -2.27 -15.94
N MET A 44 13.17 -2.35 -14.95
CA MET A 44 13.26 -3.50 -14.05
C MET A 44 11.90 -3.84 -13.44
N LEU A 45 11.23 -2.85 -12.86
CA LEU A 45 9.93 -3.00 -12.22
C LEU A 45 8.86 -3.45 -13.22
N TRP A 46 8.79 -2.84 -14.39
CA TRP A 46 7.78 -3.16 -15.41
C TRP A 46 8.03 -4.48 -16.14
N ALA A 47 9.28 -4.85 -16.33
CA ALA A 47 9.67 -6.15 -16.86
C ALA A 47 9.65 -7.26 -15.81
N ARG A 48 9.37 -6.91 -14.53
CA ARG A 48 9.35 -7.83 -13.39
C ARG A 48 10.67 -8.58 -13.19
N LEU A 49 11.78 -7.90 -13.38
CA LEU A 49 13.10 -8.43 -13.10
C LEU A 49 13.35 -8.35 -11.57
N GLY A 50 13.61 -9.48 -10.94
CA GLY A 50 13.61 -9.60 -9.48
C GLY A 50 14.84 -9.03 -8.75
N SER A 51 15.86 -8.50 -9.48
CA SER A 51 17.07 -7.95 -8.87
C SER A 51 17.86 -7.08 -9.84
N PHE A 52 18.76 -6.24 -9.32
CA PHE A 52 19.69 -5.47 -10.15
C PHE A 52 20.61 -6.38 -10.97
N ASN A 53 21.04 -7.53 -10.42
CA ASN A 53 21.81 -8.52 -11.17
C ASN A 53 21.01 -9.08 -12.35
N ALA A 54 19.71 -9.35 -12.16
CA ALA A 54 18.85 -9.79 -13.25
C ALA A 54 18.73 -8.72 -14.36
N VAL A 55 18.72 -7.43 -13.99
CA VAL A 55 18.78 -6.32 -14.98
C VAL A 55 20.11 -6.34 -15.73
N GLU A 56 21.23 -6.44 -15.01
CA GLU A 56 22.58 -6.44 -15.60
C GLU A 56 22.77 -7.61 -16.58
N GLN A 57 22.21 -8.80 -16.28
CA GLN A 57 22.23 -9.95 -17.19
C GLN A 57 21.51 -9.69 -18.53
N THR A 58 20.65 -8.68 -18.59
CA THR A 58 19.99 -8.27 -19.85
C THR A 58 20.83 -7.30 -20.69
N GLN A 59 22.02 -6.92 -20.24
CA GLN A 59 22.92 -5.96 -20.91
C GLN A 59 23.18 -6.28 -22.40
N PRO A 60 23.31 -7.53 -22.85
CA PRO A 60 23.53 -7.85 -24.25
C PRO A 60 22.35 -7.45 -25.16
N SER A 61 21.17 -7.16 -24.60
CA SER A 61 20.00 -6.79 -25.37
C SER A 61 20.17 -5.44 -26.08
N ARG A 62 19.92 -5.39 -27.37
CA ARG A 62 19.88 -4.15 -28.18
C ARG A 62 18.84 -3.13 -27.65
N PHE A 63 17.86 -3.59 -26.85
CA PHE A 63 16.84 -2.74 -26.25
C PHE A 63 17.47 -1.60 -25.44
N TRP A 64 18.45 -1.88 -24.59
CA TRP A 64 19.01 -0.91 -23.66
C TRP A 64 19.72 0.23 -24.40
N ARG A 65 20.51 -0.07 -25.40
CA ARG A 65 21.20 0.95 -26.20
C ARG A 65 20.21 1.90 -26.87
N GLY A 66 19.11 1.35 -27.42
CA GLY A 66 18.07 2.17 -28.04
C GLY A 66 17.22 2.95 -27.04
N TYR A 67 17.03 2.43 -25.82
CA TYR A 67 16.18 3.05 -24.81
C TYR A 67 16.93 4.08 -23.94
N LEU A 68 18.15 3.79 -23.51
CA LEU A 68 18.95 4.66 -22.68
C LEU A 68 19.83 5.64 -23.47
N GLY A 69 20.06 5.40 -24.75
CA GLY A 69 21.05 6.13 -25.55
C GLY A 69 22.51 5.77 -25.23
N GLY A 70 22.74 4.75 -24.38
CA GLY A 70 24.03 4.34 -23.90
C GLY A 70 24.05 2.97 -23.23
N ALA A 71 25.09 2.68 -22.46
CA ALA A 71 25.23 1.42 -21.76
C ALA A 71 24.29 1.32 -20.55
N LEU A 72 23.81 0.11 -20.29
CA LEU A 72 23.06 -0.20 -19.06
C LEU A 72 24.00 -0.07 -17.85
N PRO A 73 23.56 0.60 -16.75
CA PRO A 73 24.28 0.63 -15.50
C PRO A 73 24.47 -0.78 -14.90
N SER A 74 25.64 -1.02 -14.29
CA SER A 74 25.86 -2.27 -13.54
C SER A 74 24.95 -2.36 -12.31
N ALA A 75 24.72 -3.58 -11.80
CA ALA A 75 23.95 -3.83 -10.59
C ALA A 75 24.45 -3.01 -9.38
N ASP A 76 25.76 -2.89 -9.22
CA ASP A 76 26.39 -2.08 -8.18
C ASP A 76 26.11 -0.57 -8.36
N THR A 77 26.11 -0.09 -9.60
CA THR A 77 25.77 1.31 -9.89
C THR A 77 24.30 1.58 -9.58
N LEU A 78 23.39 0.70 -10.01
CA LEU A 78 21.95 0.78 -9.67
C LEU A 78 21.75 0.83 -8.16
N GLY A 79 22.38 -0.09 -7.42
CA GLY A 79 22.28 -0.16 -5.97
C GLY A 79 22.81 1.10 -5.26
N ARG A 80 23.99 1.59 -5.64
CA ARG A 80 24.59 2.80 -5.03
C ARG A 80 23.76 4.05 -5.26
N VAL A 81 23.23 4.25 -6.44
CA VAL A 81 22.38 5.42 -6.74
C VAL A 81 21.05 5.31 -5.99
N CYS A 82 20.38 4.15 -6.01
CA CYS A 82 19.12 3.97 -5.28
C CYS A 82 19.23 4.22 -3.77
N GLN A 83 20.43 4.01 -3.17
CA GLN A 83 20.65 4.26 -1.73
C GLN A 83 20.73 5.75 -1.37
N VAL A 84 20.97 6.61 -2.34
CA VAL A 84 21.19 8.06 -2.14
C VAL A 84 20.16 8.92 -2.83
N LEU A 85 19.12 8.31 -3.42
CA LEU A 85 17.99 9.04 -4.00
C LEU A 85 17.25 9.83 -2.93
N ASP A 86 16.91 11.06 -3.25
CA ASP A 86 16.06 11.88 -2.41
C ASP A 86 14.58 11.46 -2.57
N LEU A 87 13.93 11.17 -1.45
CA LEU A 87 12.51 10.80 -1.44
C LEU A 87 11.61 11.97 -1.85
N GLU A 88 11.98 13.22 -1.56
CA GLU A 88 11.20 14.38 -1.98
C GLU A 88 11.18 14.54 -3.50
N GLU A 89 12.28 14.26 -4.16
CA GLU A 89 12.34 14.25 -5.64
C GLU A 89 11.39 13.20 -6.22
N LEU A 90 11.35 11.99 -5.64
CA LEU A 90 10.41 10.95 -6.05
C LEU A 90 8.96 11.34 -5.77
N ARG A 91 8.68 12.03 -4.66
CA ARG A 91 7.36 12.58 -4.34
C ARG A 91 6.93 13.66 -5.34
N MET A 92 7.85 14.51 -5.80
CA MET A 92 7.56 15.49 -6.86
C MET A 92 7.17 14.80 -8.17
N ILE A 93 7.84 13.71 -8.54
CA ILE A 93 7.49 12.91 -9.72
C ILE A 93 6.09 12.31 -9.57
N LEU A 94 5.76 11.71 -8.41
CA LEU A 94 4.42 11.18 -8.13
C LEU A 94 3.35 12.27 -8.26
N HIS A 95 3.60 13.46 -7.72
CA HIS A 95 2.68 14.59 -7.84
C HIS A 95 2.52 15.07 -9.29
N ALA A 96 3.58 15.09 -10.08
CA ALA A 96 3.51 15.44 -11.49
C ALA A 96 2.69 14.41 -12.28
N VAL A 97 2.88 13.11 -12.00
CA VAL A 97 2.07 12.02 -12.60
C VAL A 97 0.59 12.16 -12.21
N TYR A 98 0.28 12.43 -10.94
CA TYR A 98 -1.09 12.71 -10.50
C TYR A 98 -1.69 13.88 -11.28
N THR A 99 -0.95 14.97 -11.45
CA THR A 99 -1.41 16.15 -12.16
C THR A 99 -1.71 15.85 -13.63
N GLN A 100 -0.87 15.07 -14.32
CA GLN A 100 -1.11 14.62 -15.69
C GLN A 100 -2.36 13.74 -15.81
N LEU A 101 -2.51 12.77 -14.88
CA LEU A 101 -3.69 11.90 -14.85
C LEU A 101 -4.98 12.69 -14.59
N LYS A 102 -4.93 13.69 -13.70
CA LYS A 102 -6.07 14.58 -13.41
C LYS A 102 -6.44 15.43 -14.62
N ARG A 103 -5.47 16.05 -15.29
CA ARG A 103 -5.68 16.81 -16.54
C ARG A 103 -6.25 15.94 -17.65
N GLY A 104 -5.76 14.71 -17.77
CA GLY A 104 -6.25 13.70 -18.71
C GLY A 104 -7.59 13.06 -18.34
N LYS A 105 -8.27 13.55 -17.28
CA LYS A 105 -9.57 13.05 -16.77
C LYS A 105 -9.56 11.55 -16.42
N ALA A 106 -8.39 10.97 -16.09
CA ALA A 106 -8.27 9.59 -15.65
C ALA A 106 -8.71 9.38 -14.19
N LEU A 107 -8.72 10.46 -13.39
CA LEU A 107 -9.09 10.46 -11.97
C LEU A 107 -10.47 11.10 -11.80
N GLN A 108 -11.50 10.49 -12.41
CA GLN A 108 -12.88 10.92 -12.21
C GLN A 108 -13.44 10.34 -10.91
N PRO A 109 -14.25 11.10 -10.15
CA PRO A 109 -14.95 10.55 -9.00
C PRO A 109 -15.94 9.47 -9.45
N PRO A 110 -16.25 8.49 -8.56
CA PRO A 110 -17.35 7.55 -8.81
C PRO A 110 -18.71 8.29 -8.84
N ALA A 111 -19.77 7.58 -9.22
CA ALA A 111 -21.11 8.14 -9.38
C ALA A 111 -21.65 8.87 -8.13
N HIS A 112 -21.26 8.42 -6.93
CA HIS A 112 -21.63 9.06 -5.66
C HIS A 112 -20.82 10.34 -5.34
N GLY A 113 -19.88 10.73 -6.18
CA GLY A 113 -19.12 12.00 -6.08
C GLY A 113 -17.98 12.01 -5.06
N LEU A 114 -17.83 10.99 -4.20
CA LEU A 114 -16.81 10.97 -3.15
C LEU A 114 -15.56 10.20 -3.59
N MET A 115 -14.41 10.85 -3.55
CA MET A 115 -13.11 10.21 -3.81
C MET A 115 -12.56 9.63 -2.52
N LEU A 116 -12.19 8.35 -2.58
CA LEU A 116 -11.60 7.60 -1.47
C LEU A 116 -10.07 7.58 -1.61
N ALA A 117 -9.37 7.85 -0.52
CA ALA A 117 -7.96 7.48 -0.35
C ALA A 117 -7.85 6.44 0.76
N VAL A 118 -7.03 5.42 0.57
CA VAL A 118 -6.92 4.31 1.52
C VAL A 118 -5.54 4.27 2.13
N LEU A 119 -5.51 4.21 3.46
CA LEU A 119 -4.33 3.94 4.26
C LEU A 119 -4.14 2.42 4.40
N ASP A 120 -2.91 1.97 4.20
CA ASP A 120 -2.54 0.57 4.42
C ASP A 120 -1.07 0.45 4.81
N GLY A 121 -0.81 -0.38 5.83
CA GLY A 121 0.53 -0.69 6.31
C GLY A 121 1.11 -1.89 5.56
N HIS A 122 2.33 -1.78 5.08
CA HIS A 122 3.00 -2.85 4.36
C HIS A 122 4.39 -3.14 4.90
N GLU A 123 4.70 -4.42 5.09
CA GLU A 123 6.04 -4.89 5.44
C GLU A 123 6.80 -5.25 4.16
N SER A 124 7.91 -4.55 3.89
CA SER A 124 8.66 -4.72 2.64
C SER A 124 9.53 -5.99 2.64
N HIS A 125 10.18 -6.29 3.76
CA HIS A 125 10.98 -7.49 3.95
C HIS A 125 11.26 -7.73 5.43
N ALA A 126 11.57 -8.98 5.77
CA ALA A 126 12.03 -9.37 7.10
C ALA A 126 13.22 -10.32 6.99
N THR A 127 14.17 -10.22 7.92
CA THR A 127 15.41 -11.00 7.94
C THR A 127 15.93 -11.17 9.37
N PHE A 128 16.74 -12.19 9.62
CA PHE A 128 17.41 -12.40 10.90
C PHE A 128 18.77 -11.68 11.02
N ARG A 129 19.16 -10.90 10.03
CA ARG A 129 20.38 -10.09 10.06
C ARG A 129 20.03 -8.62 9.88
N ARG A 130 20.54 -7.77 10.77
CA ARG A 130 20.41 -6.32 10.60
C ARG A 130 21.14 -5.88 9.35
N ARG A 131 20.44 -5.12 8.48
CA ARG A 131 20.96 -4.69 7.18
C ARG A 131 21.28 -3.19 7.12
N CYS A 132 20.58 -2.39 7.90
CA CYS A 132 20.80 -0.94 7.93
C CYS A 132 20.45 -0.37 9.33
N PRO A 133 20.84 0.87 9.63
CA PRO A 133 20.50 1.54 10.89
C PRO A 133 19.00 1.69 11.11
N GLY A 134 18.20 1.89 10.05
CA GLY A 134 16.75 2.07 10.10
C GLY A 134 15.95 0.77 10.19
N CYS A 135 16.56 -0.41 10.34
CA CYS A 135 15.81 -1.65 10.54
C CYS A 135 15.03 -1.60 11.86
N LEU A 136 13.72 -1.84 11.77
CA LEU A 136 12.89 -2.20 12.91
C LEU A 136 13.24 -3.60 13.38
N GLN A 137 12.94 -3.92 14.64
CA GLN A 137 13.23 -5.23 15.20
C GLN A 137 12.04 -5.76 16.01
N ARG A 138 11.87 -7.09 15.99
CA ARG A 138 10.92 -7.81 16.83
C ARG A 138 11.50 -9.16 17.24
N THR A 139 11.12 -9.64 18.41
CA THR A 139 11.44 -11.00 18.86
C THR A 139 10.35 -11.94 18.35
N ILE A 140 10.77 -13.01 17.69
CA ILE A 140 9.87 -14.09 17.28
C ILE A 140 10.32 -15.41 17.94
N ARG A 141 9.32 -16.19 18.37
CA ARG A 141 9.55 -17.54 18.89
C ARG A 141 9.74 -18.49 17.73
N THR A 142 10.82 -19.26 17.79
CA THR A 142 11.10 -20.33 16.80
C THR A 142 11.27 -21.66 17.54
N ALA A 143 11.25 -22.77 16.82
CA ALA A 143 11.52 -24.08 17.38
C ALA A 143 12.92 -24.21 18.03
N GLN A 144 13.84 -23.30 17.70
CA GLN A 144 15.21 -23.23 18.21
C GLN A 144 15.40 -22.13 19.28
N GLY A 145 14.31 -21.58 19.83
CA GLY A 145 14.31 -20.47 20.78
C GLY A 145 13.97 -19.12 20.18
N ASP A 146 14.03 -18.10 21.00
CA ASP A 146 13.70 -16.73 20.63
C ASP A 146 14.79 -16.13 19.73
N ARG A 147 14.38 -15.50 18.62
CA ARG A 147 15.29 -14.88 17.65
C ARG A 147 14.83 -13.46 17.33
N VAL A 148 15.77 -12.53 17.20
CA VAL A 148 15.49 -11.17 16.75
C VAL A 148 15.37 -11.16 15.23
N GLN A 149 14.21 -10.72 14.74
CA GLN A 149 13.95 -10.47 13.35
C GLN A 149 13.98 -8.96 13.07
N TYR A 150 14.66 -8.58 12.01
CA TYR A 150 14.77 -7.20 11.52
C TYR A 150 13.90 -7.04 10.30
N TYR A 151 13.15 -5.91 10.21
CA TYR A 151 12.22 -5.68 9.12
C TYR A 151 12.10 -4.19 8.80
N HIS A 152 11.50 -3.87 7.66
CA HIS A 152 11.05 -2.54 7.31
C HIS A 152 9.56 -2.55 7.04
N ARG A 153 8.87 -1.56 7.57
CA ARG A 153 7.44 -1.35 7.36
C ARG A 153 7.20 0.09 6.96
N TYR A 154 6.22 0.31 6.13
CA TYR A 154 5.80 1.64 5.71
C TYR A 154 4.27 1.69 5.60
N VAL A 155 3.72 2.89 5.76
CA VAL A 155 2.31 3.17 5.50
C VAL A 155 2.21 3.83 4.14
N THR A 156 1.21 3.44 3.37
CA THR A 156 0.90 4.03 2.07
C THR A 156 -0.44 4.72 2.11
N LEU A 157 -0.60 5.80 1.35
CA LEU A 157 -1.89 6.42 1.06
C LEU A 157 -2.13 6.37 -0.44
N SER A 158 -3.14 5.60 -0.84
CA SER A 158 -3.48 5.34 -2.24
C SER A 158 -4.85 5.86 -2.60
N LEU A 159 -4.95 6.64 -3.67
CA LEU A 159 -6.21 7.13 -4.24
C LEU A 159 -6.93 5.99 -4.98
N VAL A 160 -8.23 5.86 -4.72
CA VAL A 160 -9.11 4.85 -5.30
C VAL A 160 -10.09 5.51 -6.26
N ALA A 161 -9.73 5.58 -7.53
CA ALA A 161 -10.65 5.96 -8.59
C ALA A 161 -11.30 4.72 -9.24
N PRO A 162 -12.45 4.84 -9.91
CA PRO A 162 -13.17 3.69 -10.48
C PRO A 162 -12.34 2.79 -11.41
N LYS A 163 -11.40 3.37 -12.15
CA LYS A 163 -10.57 2.65 -13.14
C LYS A 163 -9.09 2.60 -12.77
N LEU A 164 -8.67 3.26 -11.71
CA LEU A 164 -7.26 3.46 -11.40
C LEU A 164 -7.03 3.47 -9.89
N ARG A 165 -5.95 2.83 -9.46
CA ARG A 165 -5.39 2.96 -8.12
C ARG A 165 -4.07 3.71 -8.25
N LEU A 166 -3.90 4.81 -7.52
CA LEU A 166 -2.72 5.64 -7.60
C LEU A 166 -2.13 5.85 -6.22
N LEU A 167 -0.91 5.39 -6.01
CA LEU A 167 -0.13 5.74 -4.82
C LEU A 167 0.08 7.26 -4.81
N LEU A 168 -0.34 7.92 -3.74
CA LEU A 168 -0.08 9.34 -3.52
C LEU A 168 1.25 9.55 -2.82
N ASP A 169 1.52 8.78 -1.76
CA ASP A 169 2.78 8.83 -1.02
C ASP A 169 2.93 7.61 -0.10
N ALA A 170 4.14 7.43 0.45
CA ALA A 170 4.46 6.41 1.42
C ALA A 170 5.34 6.99 2.53
N GLU A 171 5.17 6.48 3.77
CA GLU A 171 5.93 6.90 4.95
C GLU A 171 6.52 5.68 5.65
N PRO A 172 7.85 5.58 5.81
CA PRO A 172 8.45 4.52 6.59
C PRO A 172 8.17 4.67 8.08
N LEU A 173 7.92 3.57 8.77
CA LEU A 173 7.86 3.55 10.23
C LEU A 173 9.24 3.78 10.82
N GLN A 174 9.30 4.62 11.84
CA GLN A 174 10.50 4.86 12.64
C GLN A 174 10.56 3.90 13.83
N ALA A 175 11.75 3.71 14.38
CA ALA A 175 11.91 2.87 15.56
C ALA A 175 11.15 3.48 16.77
N GLY A 176 10.34 2.63 17.42
CA GLY A 176 9.58 3.03 18.62
C GLY A 176 8.24 3.70 18.35
N GLU A 177 7.85 3.92 17.07
CA GLU A 177 6.52 4.46 16.77
C GLU A 177 5.53 3.37 16.34
N ASP A 178 4.25 3.65 16.54
CA ASP A 178 3.18 2.82 15.99
C ASP A 178 2.81 3.25 14.54
N GLU A 179 2.09 2.37 13.84
CA GLU A 179 1.69 2.61 12.47
C GLU A 179 0.78 3.84 12.31
N VAL A 180 -0.02 4.15 13.35
CA VAL A 180 -0.93 5.30 13.31
C VAL A 180 -0.15 6.61 13.33
N ALA A 181 0.94 6.69 14.10
CA ALA A 181 1.80 7.88 14.11
C ALA A 181 2.45 8.14 12.75
N ALA A 182 2.97 7.10 12.09
CA ALA A 182 3.48 7.20 10.73
C ALA A 182 2.39 7.61 9.74
N ALA A 183 1.17 7.07 9.89
CA ALA A 183 0.03 7.42 9.05
C ALA A 183 -0.39 8.89 9.20
N LEU A 184 -0.34 9.46 10.39
CA LEU A 184 -0.65 10.88 10.61
C LEU A 184 0.38 11.78 9.91
N ARG A 185 1.68 11.48 10.03
CA ARG A 185 2.73 12.22 9.27
C ARG A 185 2.52 12.15 7.76
N LEU A 186 2.19 10.94 7.26
CA LEU A 186 1.86 10.74 5.84
C LEU A 186 0.65 11.56 5.43
N PHE A 187 -0.42 11.51 6.21
CA PHE A 187 -1.67 12.20 5.94
C PHE A 187 -1.46 13.72 5.87
N ASP A 188 -0.75 14.32 6.82
CA ASP A 188 -0.47 15.76 6.86
C ASP A 188 0.26 16.22 5.60
N ARG A 189 1.27 15.48 5.18
CA ARG A 189 2.01 15.78 3.95
C ARG A 189 1.15 15.63 2.70
N VAL A 190 0.30 14.60 2.65
CA VAL A 190 -0.56 14.33 1.49
C VAL A 190 -1.68 15.35 1.38
N VAL A 191 -2.32 15.76 2.48
CA VAL A 191 -3.39 16.79 2.46
C VAL A 191 -2.85 18.11 1.91
N VAL A 192 -1.64 18.51 2.29
CA VAL A 192 -1.01 19.73 1.79
C VAL A 192 -0.68 19.60 0.29
N ARG A 193 -0.12 18.48 -0.13
CA ARG A 193 0.32 18.28 -1.52
C ARG A 193 -0.82 18.00 -2.48
N TYR A 194 -1.89 17.35 -2.01
CA TYR A 194 -3.05 16.91 -2.79
C TYR A 194 -4.40 17.35 -2.18
N PRO A 195 -4.63 18.65 -1.95
CA PRO A 195 -5.74 19.14 -1.10
C PRO A 195 -7.13 18.74 -1.62
N ARG A 196 -7.26 18.50 -2.94
CA ARG A 196 -8.53 18.16 -3.61
C ARG A 196 -8.48 16.78 -4.28
N ALA A 197 -7.62 15.87 -3.81
CA ALA A 197 -7.51 14.57 -4.43
C ALA A 197 -8.56 13.58 -3.92
N PHE A 198 -8.95 13.71 -2.66
CA PHE A 198 -9.89 12.80 -2.01
C PHE A 198 -10.76 13.53 -0.98
N ASP A 199 -11.87 12.93 -0.66
CA ASP A 199 -12.86 13.40 0.31
C ASP A 199 -12.86 12.54 1.58
N VAL A 200 -12.60 11.25 1.43
CA VAL A 200 -12.71 10.24 2.48
C VAL A 200 -11.42 9.47 2.62
N VAL A 201 -11.00 9.22 3.86
CA VAL A 201 -9.89 8.31 4.19
C VAL A 201 -10.46 6.99 4.66
N GLY A 202 -10.13 5.92 3.93
CA GLY A 202 -10.45 4.54 4.29
C GLY A 202 -9.29 3.88 5.02
N ALA A 203 -9.56 3.17 6.11
CA ALA A 203 -8.54 2.52 6.91
C ALA A 203 -9.02 1.20 7.54
N ASP A 204 -8.10 0.39 8.04
CA ASP A 204 -8.43 -0.83 8.77
C ASP A 204 -8.84 -0.54 10.24
N ALA A 205 -9.06 -1.60 11.02
CA ALA A 205 -9.50 -1.48 12.40
C ALA A 205 -8.44 -0.89 13.35
N LEU A 206 -7.16 -0.88 12.96
CA LEU A 206 -6.09 -0.26 13.73
C LEU A 206 -6.30 1.25 13.88
N TYR A 207 -6.86 1.86 12.85
CA TYR A 207 -7.13 3.29 12.75
C TYR A 207 -8.49 3.72 13.34
N ALA A 208 -9.32 2.79 13.82
CA ALA A 208 -10.57 3.11 14.52
C ALA A 208 -10.28 3.68 15.92
N ARG A 209 -9.59 4.82 15.98
CA ARG A 209 -9.15 5.54 17.20
C ARG A 209 -9.56 7.01 17.11
N ALA A 210 -10.06 7.56 18.22
CA ALA A 210 -10.53 8.94 18.28
C ALA A 210 -9.45 9.98 17.86
N PRO A 211 -8.18 9.86 18.26
CA PRO A 211 -7.13 10.78 17.79
C PRO A 211 -6.99 10.81 16.27
N PHE A 212 -7.07 9.64 15.61
CA PHE A 212 -7.01 9.56 14.15
C PHE A 212 -8.24 10.20 13.49
N PHE A 213 -9.45 9.88 13.96
CA PHE A 213 -10.69 10.48 13.45
C PHE A 213 -10.70 12.00 13.61
N ASN A 214 -10.32 12.48 14.80
CA ASN A 214 -10.24 13.91 15.08
C ASN A 214 -9.25 14.64 14.19
N HIS A 215 -8.08 14.04 13.95
CA HIS A 215 -7.03 14.62 13.13
C HIS A 215 -7.47 14.75 11.65
N VAL A 216 -7.99 13.66 11.08
CA VAL A 216 -8.45 13.65 9.69
C VAL A 216 -9.62 14.61 9.47
N THR A 217 -10.57 14.66 10.42
CA THR A 217 -11.72 15.56 10.31
C THR A 217 -11.36 17.02 10.52
N ALA A 218 -10.37 17.34 11.34
CA ALA A 218 -9.82 18.69 11.47
C ALA A 218 -9.24 19.23 10.15
N ALA A 219 -8.75 18.35 9.28
CA ALA A 219 -8.31 18.69 7.92
C ALA A 219 -9.46 18.72 6.89
N GLY A 220 -10.72 18.65 7.32
CA GLY A 220 -11.90 18.71 6.46
C GLY A 220 -12.15 17.46 5.63
N LYS A 221 -11.59 16.33 6.04
CA LYS A 221 -11.81 15.02 5.38
C LYS A 221 -12.66 14.12 6.25
N ASP A 222 -13.43 13.22 5.60
CA ASP A 222 -14.16 12.18 6.31
C ASP A 222 -13.32 10.91 6.50
N VAL A 223 -13.71 10.09 7.47
CA VAL A 223 -13.07 8.80 7.77
C VAL A 223 -14.07 7.68 7.62
N ILE A 224 -13.62 6.55 7.10
CA ILE A 224 -14.29 5.26 7.20
C ILE A 224 -13.25 4.21 7.64
N ALA A 225 -13.47 3.58 8.78
CA ALA A 225 -12.59 2.55 9.31
C ALA A 225 -13.38 1.30 9.71
N VAL A 226 -12.76 0.13 9.53
CA VAL A 226 -13.35 -1.13 10.01
C VAL A 226 -13.50 -1.08 11.52
N LEU A 227 -14.68 -1.38 12.03
CA LEU A 227 -14.96 -1.49 13.45
C LEU A 227 -14.94 -2.96 13.87
N LYS A 228 -14.09 -3.30 14.83
CA LYS A 228 -14.00 -4.63 15.42
C LYS A 228 -14.35 -4.58 16.91
N GLN A 229 -14.63 -5.74 17.49
CA GLN A 229 -14.98 -5.90 18.92
C GLN A 229 -13.95 -5.28 19.90
N GLY A 230 -12.72 -5.03 19.47
CA GLY A 230 -11.70 -4.33 20.27
C GLY A 230 -12.06 -2.88 20.67
N ARG A 231 -13.10 -2.29 20.06
CA ARG A 231 -13.75 -1.02 20.46
C ARG A 231 -15.05 -1.30 21.18
N ARG A 232 -14.94 -1.90 22.35
CA ARG A 232 -16.05 -2.54 23.07
C ARG A 232 -17.26 -1.64 23.22
N ASP A 233 -17.11 -0.40 23.70
CA ASP A 233 -18.26 0.46 24.02
C ASP A 233 -19.08 0.79 22.77
N LEU A 234 -18.44 1.38 21.75
CA LEU A 234 -19.11 1.69 20.47
C LEU A 234 -19.67 0.44 19.77
N TRP A 235 -18.93 -0.67 19.80
CA TRP A 235 -19.38 -1.94 19.23
C TRP A 235 -20.59 -2.51 19.99
N GLN A 236 -20.57 -2.51 21.34
CA GLN A 236 -21.66 -3.06 22.16
C GLN A 236 -22.93 -2.25 21.99
N ASP A 237 -22.85 -0.92 21.99
CA ASP A 237 -23.99 -0.07 21.74
C ASP A 237 -24.60 -0.29 20.37
N ALA A 238 -23.75 -0.32 19.33
CA ALA A 238 -24.21 -0.59 17.99
C ALA A 238 -24.86 -1.98 17.89
N HIS A 239 -24.27 -3.00 18.55
CA HIS A 239 -24.81 -4.37 18.57
C HIS A 239 -26.20 -4.43 19.21
N SER A 240 -26.37 -3.82 20.36
CA SER A 240 -27.66 -3.78 21.06
C SER A 240 -28.79 -3.12 20.24
N LEU A 241 -28.42 -2.08 19.47
CA LEU A 241 -29.34 -1.37 18.58
C LEU A 241 -29.70 -2.17 17.33
N TRP A 242 -28.77 -2.98 16.79
CA TRP A 242 -29.05 -3.82 15.61
C TRP A 242 -30.08 -4.90 15.91
N GLU A 243 -30.07 -5.43 17.10
CA GLU A 243 -31.06 -6.46 17.50
C GLU A 243 -32.49 -5.92 17.54
N GLN A 244 -32.64 -4.61 17.69
CA GLN A 244 -33.94 -3.92 17.78
C GLN A 244 -34.38 -3.28 16.46
N ALA A 245 -33.50 -3.15 15.49
CA ALA A 245 -33.73 -2.45 14.24
C ALA A 245 -33.84 -3.41 13.05
N ALA A 246 -34.83 -3.18 12.18
CA ALA A 246 -34.94 -3.92 10.93
C ALA A 246 -33.81 -3.51 9.95
N PRO A 247 -33.19 -4.48 9.27
CA PRO A 247 -32.16 -4.17 8.26
C PRO A 247 -32.76 -3.52 7.02
N GLN A 248 -31.96 -2.68 6.39
CA GLN A 248 -32.27 -2.12 5.08
C GLN A 248 -31.63 -2.99 3.99
N PRO A 249 -32.38 -3.45 2.97
CA PRO A 249 -31.79 -4.21 1.88
C PRO A 249 -30.95 -3.30 0.97
N VAL A 250 -29.72 -3.72 0.68
CA VAL A 250 -28.82 -3.08 -0.28
C VAL A 250 -28.35 -4.12 -1.29
N LEU A 251 -28.44 -3.80 -2.59
CA LEU A 251 -27.91 -4.65 -3.65
C LEU A 251 -26.50 -4.20 -4.02
N ARG A 252 -25.55 -5.12 -4.01
CA ARG A 252 -24.17 -4.89 -4.45
C ARG A 252 -23.74 -5.95 -5.46
N GLY A 253 -23.95 -5.67 -6.73
CA GLY A 253 -23.78 -6.67 -7.80
C GLY A 253 -24.71 -7.87 -7.59
N SER A 254 -24.15 -9.08 -7.48
CA SER A 254 -24.91 -10.32 -7.21
C SER A 254 -25.07 -10.62 -5.72
N ARG A 255 -24.59 -9.74 -4.82
CA ARG A 255 -24.67 -9.95 -3.38
C ARG A 255 -25.93 -9.30 -2.81
N ARG A 256 -26.65 -10.03 -1.97
CA ARG A 256 -27.66 -9.50 -1.09
C ARG A 256 -27.02 -9.00 0.17
N CYS A 257 -27.24 -7.75 0.53
CA CYS A 257 -26.72 -7.15 1.74
C CYS A 257 -27.89 -6.71 2.61
N GLU A 258 -27.92 -7.15 3.85
CA GLU A 258 -28.76 -6.62 4.90
C GLU A 258 -27.93 -5.63 5.71
N CYS A 259 -28.36 -4.37 5.74
CA CYS A 259 -27.57 -3.30 6.32
C CYS A 259 -28.29 -2.61 7.47
N TRP A 260 -27.57 -2.34 8.54
CA TRP A 260 -27.99 -1.47 9.64
C TRP A 260 -27.16 -0.21 9.61
N ASP A 261 -27.78 0.91 9.81
CA ASP A 261 -27.17 2.24 9.67
C ASP A 261 -27.59 3.11 10.84
N LEU A 262 -26.69 3.29 11.77
CA LEU A 262 -26.96 3.87 13.07
C LEU A 262 -26.11 5.10 13.31
N THR A 263 -26.71 6.12 13.93
CA THR A 263 -26.08 7.40 14.28
C THR A 263 -26.37 7.76 15.72
N GLY A 264 -25.74 8.84 16.22
CA GLY A 264 -26.06 9.37 17.55
C GLY A 264 -25.31 8.71 18.70
N PHE A 265 -24.22 8.01 18.44
CA PHE A 265 -23.43 7.38 19.50
C PHE A 265 -22.74 8.42 20.38
N THR A 266 -22.87 8.27 21.70
CA THR A 266 -22.18 9.04 22.74
C THR A 266 -21.10 8.25 23.46
N THR A 267 -21.01 6.95 23.21
CA THR A 267 -20.09 5.99 23.82
C THR A 267 -18.65 6.07 23.32
N TRP A 268 -18.37 7.01 22.45
CA TRP A 268 -17.02 7.33 22.05
C TRP A 268 -16.71 8.82 22.30
N PRO A 269 -16.70 9.25 23.60
CA PRO A 269 -16.64 10.67 23.98
C PRO A 269 -15.34 11.37 23.56
N GLN A 270 -14.25 10.62 23.34
CA GLN A 270 -12.99 11.19 22.85
C GLN A 270 -13.06 11.60 21.36
N CYS A 271 -14.02 11.09 20.60
CA CYS A 271 -14.25 11.51 19.23
C CYS A 271 -15.06 12.81 19.19
N ARG A 272 -14.46 13.88 18.67
CA ARG A 272 -15.05 15.23 18.66
C ARG A 272 -16.15 15.43 17.63
N VAL A 273 -16.31 14.49 16.72
CA VAL A 273 -17.31 14.52 15.65
C VAL A 273 -18.29 13.36 15.81
N PRO A 274 -19.55 13.54 15.39
CA PRO A 274 -20.53 12.44 15.40
C PRO A 274 -20.05 11.27 14.58
N VAL A 275 -20.17 10.08 15.14
CA VAL A 275 -19.82 8.83 14.49
C VAL A 275 -21.08 8.11 14.05
N ARG A 276 -21.06 7.57 12.85
CA ARG A 276 -22.06 6.70 12.26
C ARG A 276 -21.48 5.29 12.18
N VAL A 277 -22.24 4.29 12.53
CA VAL A 277 -21.86 2.87 12.43
C VAL A 277 -22.74 2.19 11.41
N VAL A 278 -22.13 1.58 10.41
CA VAL A 278 -22.82 0.82 9.37
C VAL A 278 -22.37 -0.62 9.43
N ARG A 279 -23.33 -1.55 9.56
CA ARG A 279 -23.13 -3.00 9.50
C ARG A 279 -23.71 -3.52 8.19
N SER A 280 -23.04 -4.46 7.55
CA SER A 280 -23.53 -5.18 6.37
C SER A 280 -23.33 -6.67 6.54
N CYS A 281 -24.42 -7.44 6.48
CA CYS A 281 -24.42 -8.89 6.37
C CYS A 281 -24.67 -9.26 4.91
N GLU A 282 -23.69 -9.88 4.27
CA GLU A 282 -23.72 -10.16 2.85
C GLU A 282 -23.83 -11.64 2.56
N THR A 283 -24.66 -12.00 1.61
CA THR A 283 -24.88 -13.37 1.16
C THR A 283 -24.76 -13.43 -0.36
N TRP A 284 -23.98 -14.38 -0.87
CA TRP A 284 -23.85 -14.65 -2.30
C TRP A 284 -23.57 -16.13 -2.58
N SER A 285 -23.85 -16.58 -3.79
CA SER A 285 -23.54 -17.94 -4.22
C SER A 285 -22.26 -17.96 -5.08
N VAL A 286 -21.41 -18.94 -4.81
CA VAL A 286 -20.23 -19.26 -5.62
C VAL A 286 -20.31 -20.72 -6.08
N ARG A 287 -19.72 -21.05 -7.21
CA ARG A 287 -19.55 -22.44 -7.61
C ARG A 287 -18.22 -22.97 -7.04
N ARG A 288 -18.29 -24.07 -6.29
CA ARG A 288 -17.07 -24.74 -5.82
C ARG A 288 -16.21 -25.20 -6.98
N GLN A 289 -14.90 -25.01 -6.87
CA GLN A 289 -13.96 -25.40 -7.94
C GLN A 289 -13.81 -26.91 -8.09
N LEU A 290 -14.10 -27.68 -7.02
CA LEU A 290 -13.92 -29.15 -7.01
C LEU A 290 -15.04 -29.90 -7.73
N ASP A 291 -16.28 -29.48 -7.58
CA ASP A 291 -17.45 -30.23 -8.01
C ASP A 291 -18.49 -29.38 -8.77
N GLY A 292 -18.23 -28.08 -8.91
CA GLY A 292 -19.13 -27.14 -9.57
C GLY A 292 -20.45 -26.88 -8.86
N GLN A 293 -20.66 -27.45 -7.67
CA GLN A 293 -21.88 -27.26 -6.89
C GLN A 293 -22.00 -25.84 -6.36
N PRO A 294 -23.21 -25.25 -6.30
CA PRO A 294 -23.42 -23.95 -5.71
C PRO A 294 -23.21 -24.02 -4.20
N GLU A 295 -22.42 -23.08 -3.69
CA GLU A 295 -22.16 -22.90 -2.26
C GLU A 295 -22.53 -21.47 -1.87
N THR A 296 -23.31 -21.32 -0.79
CA THR A 296 -23.67 -20.01 -0.25
C THR A 296 -22.56 -19.52 0.67
N GLN A 297 -22.03 -18.34 0.36
CA GLN A 297 -21.02 -17.65 1.15
C GLN A 297 -21.66 -16.51 1.93
N HIS A 298 -21.14 -16.27 3.13
CA HIS A 298 -21.57 -15.19 4.02
C HIS A 298 -20.37 -14.36 4.43
N SER A 299 -20.57 -13.05 4.60
CA SER A 299 -19.61 -12.17 5.26
C SER A 299 -20.32 -11.09 6.05
N GLU A 300 -19.68 -10.65 7.13
CA GLU A 300 -20.14 -9.56 7.96
C GLU A 300 -19.07 -8.48 8.02
N TRP A 301 -19.50 -7.24 7.85
CA TRP A 301 -18.67 -6.07 7.91
C TRP A 301 -19.29 -4.99 8.77
N VAL A 302 -18.47 -4.34 9.58
CA VAL A 302 -18.89 -3.20 10.38
C VAL A 302 -17.88 -2.08 10.19
N TRP A 303 -18.39 -0.89 9.92
CA TRP A 303 -17.56 0.33 9.75
C TRP A 303 -18.05 1.43 10.68
N ALA A 304 -17.08 2.15 11.27
CA ALA A 304 -17.29 3.45 11.88
C ALA A 304 -16.91 4.54 10.88
N THR A 305 -17.73 5.56 10.72
CA THR A 305 -17.51 6.65 9.76
C THR A 305 -17.98 8.00 10.27
N THR A 306 -17.37 9.08 9.80
CA THR A 306 -17.80 10.45 10.01
C THR A 306 -18.72 10.96 8.91
N LEU A 307 -18.92 10.19 7.84
CA LEU A 307 -19.83 10.50 6.74
C LEU A 307 -21.28 10.58 7.23
N ARG A 308 -21.87 11.77 7.19
CA ARG A 308 -23.27 11.98 7.58
C ARG A 308 -24.22 11.32 6.56
N PRO A 309 -25.43 10.86 6.98
CA PRO A 309 -26.42 10.29 6.06
C PRO A 309 -26.79 11.22 4.91
N THR A 310 -26.77 12.52 5.14
CA THR A 310 -27.03 13.56 4.11
C THR A 310 -25.94 13.65 3.04
N ARG A 311 -24.71 13.17 3.34
CA ARG A 311 -23.57 13.19 2.42
C ARG A 311 -23.37 11.87 1.69
N ALA A 312 -23.67 10.75 2.34
CA ALA A 312 -23.46 9.43 1.80
C ALA A 312 -24.59 8.48 2.23
N THR A 313 -25.23 7.81 1.28
CA THR A 313 -26.19 6.75 1.57
C THR A 313 -25.53 5.54 2.22
N THR A 314 -26.29 4.66 2.84
CA THR A 314 -25.82 3.38 3.39
C THR A 314 -25.07 2.57 2.33
N ALA A 315 -25.64 2.47 1.13
CA ALA A 315 -25.00 1.79 0.00
C ALA A 315 -23.64 2.39 -0.39
N THR A 316 -23.54 3.73 -0.34
CA THR A 316 -22.26 4.43 -0.58
C THR A 316 -21.22 4.08 0.49
N VAL A 317 -21.58 4.09 1.76
CA VAL A 317 -20.67 3.72 2.86
C VAL A 317 -20.20 2.28 2.72
N VAL A 318 -21.10 1.35 2.47
CA VAL A 318 -20.76 -0.08 2.21
C VAL A 318 -19.80 -0.20 1.03
N GLY A 319 -20.08 0.52 -0.07
CA GLY A 319 -19.21 0.54 -1.26
C GLY A 319 -17.80 1.08 -0.97
N LEU A 320 -17.69 2.19 -0.22
CA LEU A 320 -16.41 2.78 0.20
C LEU A 320 -15.64 1.83 1.12
N GLY A 321 -16.32 1.22 2.10
CA GLY A 321 -15.72 0.27 3.02
C GLY A 321 -15.10 -0.94 2.31
N HIS A 322 -15.79 -1.48 1.33
CA HIS A 322 -15.28 -2.59 0.50
C HIS A 322 -14.15 -2.18 -0.46
N SER A 323 -14.18 -0.95 -0.97
CA SER A 323 -13.13 -0.47 -1.88
C SER A 323 -11.75 -0.46 -1.24
N ARG A 324 -11.66 -0.37 0.10
CA ARG A 324 -10.40 -0.56 0.83
C ARG A 324 -9.85 -1.98 0.63
N TRP A 325 -10.70 -2.99 0.77
CA TRP A 325 -10.29 -4.39 0.66
C TRP A 325 -9.91 -4.79 -0.77
N ASP A 326 -10.51 -4.15 -1.77
CA ASP A 326 -10.13 -4.33 -3.17
C ASP A 326 -8.68 -3.92 -3.45
N ILE A 327 -8.09 -3.02 -2.65
CA ILE A 327 -6.67 -2.64 -2.77
C ILE A 327 -5.77 -3.79 -2.31
N GLU A 328 -6.05 -4.44 -1.19
CA GLU A 328 -5.29 -5.60 -0.72
C GLU A 328 -5.30 -6.71 -1.77
N ASN A 329 -6.48 -7.03 -2.31
CA ASN A 329 -6.63 -8.10 -3.30
C ASN A 329 -6.11 -7.75 -4.70
N GLN A 330 -6.30 -6.52 -5.17
CA GLN A 330 -5.90 -6.13 -6.52
C GLN A 330 -4.52 -5.44 -6.56
N GLY A 331 -4.14 -4.72 -5.51
CA GLY A 331 -2.86 -4.04 -5.40
C GLY A 331 -1.74 -5.00 -4.97
N PHE A 332 -1.82 -5.48 -3.74
CA PHE A 332 -0.73 -6.25 -3.12
C PHE A 332 -0.73 -7.73 -3.52
N ASN A 333 -1.89 -8.38 -3.66
CA ASN A 333 -1.93 -9.78 -4.08
C ASN A 333 -1.53 -9.97 -5.56
N ARG A 334 -1.86 -9.04 -6.45
CA ARG A 334 -1.35 -9.06 -7.83
C ARG A 334 0.14 -8.77 -7.91
N THR A 335 0.67 -7.94 -7.02
CA THR A 335 2.12 -7.69 -6.91
C THR A 335 2.83 -8.80 -6.13
N GLY A 336 2.22 -9.39 -5.10
CA GLY A 336 2.76 -10.48 -4.30
C GLY A 336 2.70 -11.85 -4.98
N GLN A 337 1.66 -12.15 -5.76
CA GLN A 337 1.58 -13.40 -6.56
C GLN A 337 2.58 -13.41 -7.73
N SER A 338 2.98 -12.27 -8.24
CA SER A 338 4.16 -12.18 -9.06
C SER A 338 5.38 -12.03 -8.15
N ARG A 339 5.99 -13.15 -7.73
CA ARG A 339 7.24 -13.25 -6.93
C ARG A 339 8.41 -12.36 -7.42
N ALA A 340 8.21 -11.62 -8.50
CA ALA A 340 9.16 -10.77 -9.17
C ALA A 340 9.12 -9.29 -8.73
N TRP A 341 8.18 -8.87 -7.86
CA TRP A 341 7.96 -7.43 -7.60
C TRP A 341 8.62 -6.88 -6.33
N GLN A 342 9.31 -7.72 -5.58
CA GLN A 342 10.14 -7.25 -4.47
C GLN A 342 11.59 -7.21 -4.96
N PRO A 343 12.13 -6.05 -5.34
CA PRO A 343 13.54 -5.96 -5.73
C PRO A 343 14.37 -6.40 -4.53
N ARG A 344 15.21 -7.41 -4.75
CA ARG A 344 16.22 -7.78 -3.77
C ARG A 344 17.26 -6.66 -3.76
N VAL A 345 17.05 -5.64 -2.93
CA VAL A 345 18.05 -4.62 -2.69
C VAL A 345 19.11 -5.26 -1.79
N SER A 346 20.24 -5.63 -2.38
CA SER A 346 21.41 -6.00 -1.58
C SER A 346 21.94 -4.73 -0.93
N ALA A 347 21.66 -4.53 0.36
CA ALA A 347 22.33 -3.50 1.13
C ALA A 347 23.82 -3.87 1.22
N GLN A 348 24.65 -3.26 0.38
CA GLN A 348 26.09 -3.36 0.55
C GLN A 348 26.48 -2.67 1.86
N ARG A 349 27.21 -3.40 2.71
CA ARG A 349 27.93 -2.82 3.84
C ARG A 349 28.81 -1.69 3.32
N ARG A 350 28.68 -0.49 3.87
CA ARG A 350 29.84 0.41 4.00
C ARG A 350 30.77 -0.27 4.99
N GLY A 351 31.75 -0.99 4.50
CA GLY A 351 32.84 -1.51 5.31
C GLY A 351 33.62 -0.32 5.87
N HIS A 352 33.68 -0.20 7.19
CA HIS A 352 34.80 0.51 7.80
C HIS A 352 36.09 -0.24 7.37
N PRO A 353 37.18 0.46 7.05
CA PRO A 353 38.45 -0.18 6.73
C PRO A 353 39.03 -0.78 8.01
N GLY A 354 38.65 -2.00 8.36
CA GLY A 354 39.10 -2.71 9.55
C GLY A 354 38.51 -4.10 9.75
N ASP A 355 37.36 -4.42 9.13
CA ASP A 355 36.69 -5.72 9.31
C ASP A 355 36.82 -6.60 8.06
N VAL A 356 37.99 -7.14 7.81
CA VAL A 356 38.19 -8.22 6.84
C VAL A 356 38.48 -9.51 7.64
N ALA A 357 37.41 -10.28 7.93
CA ALA A 357 37.56 -11.69 8.19
C ALA A 357 37.11 -12.44 6.93
N PRO A 358 37.92 -13.33 6.35
CA PRO A 358 37.57 -14.07 5.15
C PRO A 358 36.49 -15.12 5.47
N ASP A 359 35.41 -15.10 4.71
CA ASP A 359 34.41 -16.17 4.70
C ASP A 359 34.96 -17.35 3.87
N PRO A 360 35.16 -18.54 4.46
CA PRO A 360 35.76 -19.67 3.76
C PRO A 360 34.87 -20.33 2.73
N ALA A 361 33.64 -19.88 2.47
CA ALA A 361 32.70 -20.57 1.60
C ALA A 361 32.22 -19.79 0.36
N GLY A 362 32.76 -18.59 0.05
CA GLY A 362 32.49 -17.90 -1.24
C GLY A 362 31.03 -17.60 -1.58
N ARG A 363 30.08 -17.78 -0.65
CA ARG A 363 28.66 -17.54 -0.91
C ARG A 363 28.32 -16.08 -0.59
N ARG A 364 28.32 -15.23 -1.61
CA ARG A 364 27.76 -13.88 -1.54
C ARG A 364 26.28 -14.00 -1.15
N GLY A 365 25.95 -13.61 0.08
CA GLY A 365 24.60 -13.66 0.62
C GLY A 365 23.67 -12.73 -0.12
N VAL A 366 22.89 -13.28 -1.02
CA VAL A 366 21.74 -12.62 -1.63
C VAL A 366 20.65 -12.55 -0.58
N CYS A 367 20.17 -11.35 -0.25
CA CYS A 367 19.07 -11.15 0.69
C CYS A 367 17.80 -11.77 0.11
N GLY A 368 17.50 -13.01 0.52
CA GLY A 368 16.29 -13.72 0.14
C GLY A 368 15.11 -13.15 0.89
N ILE A 369 14.11 -12.67 0.17
CA ILE A 369 12.81 -12.31 0.70
C ILE A 369 12.08 -13.62 1.00
N LEU A 370 11.98 -13.96 2.29
CA LEU A 370 11.07 -15.00 2.76
C LEU A 370 9.72 -14.38 3.03
N HIS A 371 8.72 -14.73 2.24
CA HIS A 371 7.32 -14.49 2.59
C HIS A 371 6.98 -15.32 3.84
N PRO A 372 6.24 -14.77 4.81
CA PRO A 372 5.52 -15.61 5.74
C PRO A 372 4.44 -16.34 4.95
N ARG A 373 4.51 -17.67 4.90
CA ARG A 373 3.36 -18.50 4.53
C ARG A 373 2.27 -18.21 5.56
N SER A 374 1.14 -17.68 5.11
CA SER A 374 -0.10 -17.82 5.85
C SER A 374 -0.46 -19.33 5.77
N GLU A 375 -0.12 -20.05 6.81
CA GLU A 375 -0.68 -21.37 7.03
C GLU A 375 -2.15 -21.18 7.40
N ALA A 376 -3.01 -21.25 6.38
CA ALA A 376 -4.37 -21.68 6.58
C ALA A 376 -4.31 -23.18 6.88
N GLY A 377 -4.25 -23.52 8.16
CA GLY A 377 -4.37 -24.88 8.64
C GLY A 377 -5.70 -25.45 8.23
N ALA A 378 -5.72 -26.36 7.27
CA ALA A 378 -6.83 -27.26 7.08
C ALA A 378 -6.75 -28.35 8.16
N PRO A 379 -7.84 -28.63 8.90
CA PRO A 379 -7.86 -29.76 9.81
C PRO A 379 -7.92 -31.05 8.99
N ARG A 380 -6.89 -31.89 9.11
CA ARG A 380 -7.01 -33.31 8.74
C ARG A 380 -7.82 -33.99 9.85
N GLY A 381 -9.10 -34.16 9.60
CA GLY A 381 -9.93 -35.11 10.30
C GLY A 381 -9.76 -36.50 9.66
N ARG A 382 -9.69 -37.49 10.51
CA ARG A 382 -9.85 -38.92 10.16
C ARG A 382 -11.22 -39.17 9.52
#